data_6e031fb27d8bbb245a8659180391218f
#
_entry.id   6e031fb27d8bbb245a8659180391218f
#
_cell.length_a   1.000
_cell.length_b   1.000
_cell.length_c   1.000
_cell.angle_alpha   90.00
_cell.angle_beta   90.00
_cell.angle_gamma   90.00
#
_symmetry.space_group_name_H-M   'P 1'
#
loop_
_entity.id
_entity.type
_entity.pdbx_description
1 polymer ?
#
loop_
_entity_poly.entity_id
_entity_poly.type
_entity_poly.pdbx_seq_one_letter_code
_entity_poly.pdbx_strand_id
1 'polypeptide(L)'
;MKQIWCLPPKANADFVDAMADVLSVYQRDFAADTVFVGMEETSKQQTKATRTPLAVRSGQPAIDDFEYERNGTANLFMVCAPLAGWRPVKVTDRRTRQDFAELLQDLVDDYFPNKKIVFVMDHLNTHKLSVLYDRYEPAEAARIARQIAAHYTPKLGSWLHIAEIEIKVLTKHCLARRIPDRETMISVVTAWQNRRNEATKSVDWRFTTEKARNKLKSLYPAM
;
A
#
# COMPACT_ATOMS: atom_id res chain seq x y z
N MET A 1 -17.38 19.52 1.56
CA MET A 1 -16.62 18.28 1.27
C MET A 1 -17.62 17.16 1.08
N LYS A 2 -17.65 16.45 -0.06
CA LYS A 2 -18.57 15.31 -0.26
C LYS A 2 -17.97 14.07 0.40
N GLN A 3 -18.74 13.37 1.23
CA GLN A 3 -18.40 12.04 1.71
C GLN A 3 -18.90 11.01 0.70
N ILE A 4 -18.07 10.03 0.38
CA ILE A 4 -18.40 8.96 -0.57
C ILE A 4 -18.53 7.67 0.23
N TRP A 5 -19.61 6.93 0.00
CA TRP A 5 -19.80 5.60 0.55
C TRP A 5 -18.96 4.60 -0.23
N CYS A 6 -18.04 3.90 0.46
CA CYS A 6 -17.27 2.80 -0.11
C CYS A 6 -17.83 1.45 0.35
N LEU A 7 -19.12 1.25 0.16
CA LEU A 7 -19.84 0.03 0.52
C LEU A 7 -20.76 -0.38 -0.63
N PRO A 8 -20.97 -1.69 -0.86
CA PRO A 8 -21.98 -2.15 -1.79
C PRO A 8 -23.38 -1.60 -1.45
N PRO A 9 -24.20 -1.23 -2.44
CA PRO A 9 -25.53 -0.68 -2.19
C PRO A 9 -26.56 -1.74 -1.73
N LYS A 10 -26.23 -3.03 -1.87
CA LYS A 10 -27.07 -4.18 -1.50
C LYS A 10 -26.24 -5.24 -0.79
N ALA A 11 -26.92 -6.18 -0.13
CA ALA A 11 -26.31 -7.38 0.45
C ALA A 11 -25.44 -8.10 -0.61
N ASN A 12 -24.25 -8.51 -0.21
CA ASN A 12 -23.27 -9.10 -1.12
C ASN A 12 -22.40 -10.11 -0.38
N ALA A 13 -22.62 -11.39 -0.67
CA ALA A 13 -21.90 -12.49 -0.01
C ALA A 13 -20.39 -12.45 -0.26
N ASP A 14 -19.97 -12.16 -1.49
CA ASP A 14 -18.53 -12.09 -1.84
C ASP A 14 -17.83 -10.95 -1.08
N PHE A 15 -18.52 -9.81 -0.91
CA PHE A 15 -18.01 -8.71 -0.11
C PHE A 15 -17.84 -9.11 1.37
N VAL A 16 -18.85 -9.77 1.92
CA VAL A 16 -18.84 -10.20 3.33
C VAL A 16 -17.77 -11.24 3.57
N ASP A 17 -17.60 -12.20 2.66
CA ASP A 17 -16.59 -13.25 2.74
C ASP A 17 -15.17 -12.65 2.73
N ALA A 18 -14.85 -11.84 1.72
CA ALA A 18 -13.55 -11.18 1.62
C ALA A 18 -13.27 -10.22 2.80
N MET A 19 -14.31 -9.51 3.29
CA MET A 19 -14.19 -8.67 4.48
C MET A 19 -13.89 -9.50 5.72
N ALA A 20 -14.59 -10.62 5.90
CA ALA A 20 -14.40 -11.50 7.05
C ALA A 20 -13.01 -12.15 7.04
N ASP A 21 -12.51 -12.55 5.86
CA ASP A 21 -11.17 -13.08 5.68
C ASP A 21 -10.10 -12.07 6.12
N VAL A 22 -10.11 -10.84 5.57
CA VAL A 22 -9.17 -9.79 5.92
C VAL A 22 -9.24 -9.43 7.41
N LEU A 23 -10.44 -9.28 7.97
CA LEU A 23 -10.60 -9.00 9.40
C LEU A 23 -10.09 -10.15 10.28
N SER A 24 -10.22 -11.39 9.82
CA SER A 24 -9.66 -12.54 10.53
C SER A 24 -8.12 -12.50 10.56
N VAL A 25 -7.49 -12.06 9.45
CA VAL A 25 -6.04 -11.86 9.39
C VAL A 25 -5.60 -10.82 10.40
N TYR A 26 -6.30 -9.68 10.50
CA TYR A 26 -5.95 -8.59 11.42
C TYR A 26 -6.11 -8.96 12.92
N GLN A 27 -6.84 -10.02 13.21
CA GLN A 27 -7.08 -10.49 14.57
C GLN A 27 -6.20 -11.68 14.97
N ARG A 28 -5.36 -12.19 14.05
CA ARG A 28 -4.50 -13.36 14.33
C ARG A 28 -3.29 -12.96 15.16
N ASP A 29 -2.93 -13.85 16.08
CA ASP A 29 -1.59 -13.91 16.62
C ASP A 29 -0.69 -14.67 15.64
N PHE A 30 0.43 -14.08 15.27
CA PHE A 30 1.37 -14.67 14.32
C PHE A 30 2.55 -15.31 15.02
N ALA A 31 2.92 -16.51 14.56
CA ALA A 31 4.14 -17.18 15.02
C ALA A 31 5.39 -16.34 14.65
N ALA A 32 6.49 -16.55 15.36
CA ALA A 32 7.72 -15.80 15.17
C ALA A 32 8.34 -15.94 13.76
N ASP A 33 8.01 -17.01 13.03
CA ASP A 33 8.40 -17.27 11.65
C ASP A 33 7.46 -16.65 10.61
N THR A 34 6.41 -15.98 11.04
CA THR A 34 5.37 -15.43 10.18
C THR A 34 5.29 -13.92 10.33
N VAL A 35 5.17 -13.22 9.20
CA VAL A 35 4.96 -11.77 9.17
C VAL A 35 3.66 -11.43 8.45
N PHE A 36 2.91 -10.51 9.03
CA PHE A 36 1.75 -9.91 8.38
C PHE A 36 2.18 -8.64 7.63
N VAL A 37 1.80 -8.55 6.36
CA VAL A 37 2.16 -7.47 5.45
C VAL A 37 0.95 -7.02 4.66
N GLY A 38 0.71 -5.72 4.59
CA GLY A 38 -0.20 -5.10 3.63
C GLY A 38 0.57 -4.39 2.52
N MET A 39 0.01 -4.31 1.33
CA MET A 39 0.61 -3.57 0.21
C MET A 39 -0.44 -2.71 -0.49
N GLU A 40 -0.08 -1.48 -0.78
CA GLU A 40 -0.89 -0.52 -1.55
C GLU A 40 0.00 0.19 -2.58
N GLU A 41 -0.58 0.61 -3.68
CA GLU A 41 0.14 1.34 -4.71
C GLU A 41 -0.46 2.72 -5.00
N THR A 42 0.39 3.65 -5.39
CA THR A 42 -0.03 4.96 -5.85
C THR A 42 0.89 5.48 -6.96
N SER A 43 0.39 6.43 -7.72
CA SER A 43 1.15 7.12 -8.74
C SER A 43 1.28 8.59 -8.39
N LYS A 44 2.44 9.17 -8.67
CA LYS A 44 2.69 10.61 -8.50
C LYS A 44 3.21 11.21 -9.79
N GLN A 45 2.49 12.19 -10.31
CA GLN A 45 2.98 12.99 -11.42
C GLN A 45 4.18 13.82 -10.97
N GLN A 46 5.26 13.72 -11.70
CA GLN A 46 6.45 14.55 -11.52
C GLN A 46 6.25 15.88 -12.20
N THR A 47 6.59 16.96 -11.49
CA THR A 47 6.38 18.33 -11.97
C THR A 47 7.58 19.19 -11.64
N LYS A 48 8.16 19.84 -12.66
CA LYS A 48 9.22 20.83 -12.50
C LYS A 48 8.64 22.23 -12.37
N ALA A 49 9.26 23.06 -11.56
CA ALA A 49 8.96 24.47 -11.52
C ALA A 49 9.51 25.14 -12.79
N THR A 50 8.74 26.02 -13.41
CA THR A 50 9.17 26.82 -14.58
C THR A 50 10.09 27.97 -14.18
N ARG A 51 9.99 28.42 -12.91
CA ARG A 51 10.83 29.48 -12.32
C ARG A 51 11.38 28.99 -10.98
N THR A 52 12.51 29.57 -10.57
CA THR A 52 13.08 29.29 -9.25
C THR A 52 12.13 29.78 -8.16
N PRO A 53 11.69 28.91 -7.24
CA PRO A 53 10.86 29.31 -6.13
C PRO A 53 11.56 30.33 -5.23
N LEU A 54 10.81 31.26 -4.69
CA LEU A 54 11.33 32.20 -3.70
C LEU A 54 11.16 31.61 -2.30
N ALA A 55 12.27 31.47 -1.59
CA ALA A 55 12.26 30.95 -0.23
C ALA A 55 11.55 31.91 0.74
N VAL A 56 11.03 31.34 1.84
CA VAL A 56 10.49 32.11 2.98
C VAL A 56 11.48 33.18 3.43
N ARG A 57 10.99 34.40 3.63
CA ARG A 57 11.71 35.50 4.28
C ARG A 57 10.86 36.05 5.42
N SER A 58 11.48 36.82 6.33
CA SER A 58 10.74 37.44 7.43
C SER A 58 9.60 38.31 6.91
N GLY A 59 8.36 37.97 7.30
CA GLY A 59 7.14 38.65 6.87
C GLY A 59 6.67 38.28 5.45
N GLN A 60 7.34 37.37 4.73
CA GLN A 60 6.96 36.95 3.39
C GLN A 60 6.91 35.41 3.30
N PRO A 61 5.78 34.80 2.90
CA PRO A 61 5.69 33.36 2.67
C PRO A 61 6.56 32.95 1.47
N ALA A 62 6.82 31.65 1.36
CA ALA A 62 7.41 31.10 0.14
C ALA A 62 6.47 31.34 -1.06
N ILE A 63 7.04 31.63 -2.21
CA ILE A 63 6.28 31.84 -3.45
C ILE A 63 6.74 30.79 -4.46
N ASP A 64 5.81 29.93 -4.86
CA ASP A 64 5.96 29.01 -5.98
C ASP A 64 5.19 29.54 -7.19
N ASP A 65 5.73 29.32 -8.40
CA ASP A 65 5.00 29.62 -9.62
C ASP A 65 3.76 28.70 -9.72
N PHE A 66 2.63 29.21 -10.23
CA PHE A 66 1.47 28.39 -10.51
C PHE A 66 1.70 27.48 -11.73
N GLU A 67 2.54 27.88 -12.67
CA GLU A 67 2.93 27.09 -13.82
C GLU A 67 3.93 25.99 -13.45
N TYR A 68 3.88 24.88 -14.17
CA TYR A 68 4.79 23.76 -14.02
C TYR A 68 4.91 22.97 -15.31
N GLU A 69 6.04 22.33 -15.50
CA GLU A 69 6.28 21.36 -16.56
C GLU A 69 6.02 19.95 -16.04
N ARG A 70 5.27 19.14 -16.80
CA ARG A 70 5.10 17.71 -16.51
C ARG A 70 6.34 16.95 -16.92
N ASN A 71 6.91 16.17 -16.01
CA ASN A 71 8.14 15.42 -16.23
C ASN A 71 7.94 13.91 -15.95
N GLY A 72 6.85 13.35 -16.46
CA GLY A 72 6.53 11.93 -16.30
C GLY A 72 5.72 11.62 -15.04
N THR A 73 5.67 10.35 -14.71
CA THR A 73 4.98 9.80 -13.55
C THR A 73 5.85 8.73 -12.91
N ALA A 74 6.02 8.78 -11.60
CA ALA A 74 6.59 7.69 -10.82
C ALA A 74 5.48 6.92 -10.11
N ASN A 75 5.68 5.61 -9.96
CA ASN A 75 4.78 4.73 -9.22
C ASN A 75 5.46 4.26 -7.94
N LEU A 76 4.68 4.07 -6.91
CA LEU A 76 5.16 3.70 -5.58
C LEU A 76 4.38 2.48 -5.11
N PHE A 77 5.10 1.42 -4.76
CA PHE A 77 4.57 0.29 -4.03
C PHE A 77 4.92 0.46 -2.55
N MET A 78 3.91 0.68 -1.74
CA MET A 78 4.03 0.77 -0.29
C MET A 78 3.77 -0.61 0.31
N VAL A 79 4.79 -1.19 0.90
CA VAL A 79 4.63 -2.37 1.75
C VAL A 79 4.57 -1.91 3.20
N CYS A 80 3.71 -2.51 3.99
CA CYS A 80 3.54 -2.18 5.39
C CYS A 80 3.47 -3.45 6.22
N ALA A 81 4.41 -3.64 7.16
CA ALA A 81 4.33 -4.62 8.22
C ALA A 81 3.86 -3.91 9.51
N PRO A 82 2.54 -3.81 9.72
CA PRO A 82 1.97 -2.88 10.72
C PRO A 82 2.32 -3.26 12.16
N LEU A 83 2.46 -4.54 12.45
CA LEU A 83 2.82 -5.01 13.79
C LEU A 83 4.30 -4.74 14.10
N ALA A 84 5.17 -4.83 13.10
CA ALA A 84 6.59 -4.53 13.22
C ALA A 84 6.90 -3.02 13.14
N GLY A 85 5.92 -2.21 12.76
CA GLY A 85 6.14 -0.78 12.55
C GLY A 85 7.08 -0.48 11.36
N TRP A 86 7.18 -1.37 10.37
CA TRP A 86 8.14 -1.29 9.26
C TRP A 86 7.44 -1.10 7.91
N ARG A 87 7.97 -0.23 7.06
CA ARG A 87 7.34 0.24 5.82
C ARG A 87 8.38 0.54 4.74
N PRO A 88 8.73 -0.39 3.88
CA PRO A 88 9.48 -0.08 2.67
C PRO A 88 8.58 0.48 1.58
N VAL A 89 9.15 1.35 0.76
CA VAL A 89 8.49 1.91 -0.42
C VAL A 89 9.39 1.74 -1.63
N LYS A 90 8.94 0.96 -2.60
CA LYS A 90 9.64 0.78 -3.88
C LYS A 90 9.12 1.81 -4.88
N VAL A 91 10.02 2.61 -5.45
CA VAL A 91 9.69 3.59 -6.51
C VAL A 91 10.03 2.99 -7.86
N THR A 92 9.06 2.91 -8.76
CA THR A 92 9.18 2.32 -10.09
C THR A 92 8.70 3.27 -11.18
N ASP A 93 9.12 3.04 -12.43
CA ASP A 93 8.65 3.80 -13.59
C ASP A 93 7.25 3.35 -14.03
N ARG A 94 6.91 2.10 -13.75
CA ARG A 94 5.64 1.48 -14.11
C ARG A 94 5.09 0.71 -12.92
N ARG A 95 3.84 0.27 -13.05
CA ARG A 95 3.16 -0.65 -12.12
C ARG A 95 2.56 -1.81 -12.90
N THR A 96 3.45 -2.53 -13.56
CA THR A 96 3.08 -3.69 -14.37
C THR A 96 3.04 -4.96 -13.52
N ARG A 97 2.52 -6.04 -14.10
CA ARG A 97 2.61 -7.39 -13.52
C ARG A 97 4.05 -7.81 -13.20
N GLN A 98 5.01 -7.35 -14.00
CA GLN A 98 6.44 -7.62 -13.80
C GLN A 98 6.99 -6.87 -12.59
N ASP A 99 6.66 -5.57 -12.45
CA ASP A 99 7.06 -4.78 -11.27
C ASP A 99 6.49 -5.40 -9.98
N PHE A 100 5.27 -5.93 -10.04
CA PHE A 100 4.66 -6.62 -8.91
C PHE A 100 5.34 -7.98 -8.63
N ALA A 101 5.70 -8.75 -9.66
CA ALA A 101 6.44 -10.00 -9.47
C ALA A 101 7.81 -9.75 -8.81
N GLU A 102 8.51 -8.68 -9.20
CA GLU A 102 9.77 -8.26 -8.59
C GLU A 102 9.58 -7.81 -7.13
N LEU A 103 8.48 -7.14 -6.82
CA LEU A 103 8.14 -6.81 -5.43
C LEU A 103 7.92 -8.07 -4.58
N LEU A 104 7.23 -9.09 -5.13
CA LEU A 104 7.03 -10.36 -4.42
C LEU A 104 8.37 -11.08 -4.14
N GLN A 105 9.31 -11.01 -5.07
CA GLN A 105 10.66 -11.52 -4.87
C GLN A 105 11.39 -10.72 -3.76
N ASP A 106 11.39 -9.39 -3.84
CA ASP A 106 12.00 -8.53 -2.81
C ASP A 106 11.42 -8.83 -1.41
N LEU A 107 10.10 -9.11 -1.32
CA LEU A 107 9.46 -9.47 -0.05
C LEU A 107 10.05 -10.74 0.56
N VAL A 108 10.30 -11.75 -0.27
CA VAL A 108 10.75 -13.08 0.17
C VAL A 108 12.26 -13.12 0.41
N ASP A 109 13.04 -12.47 -0.45
CA ASP A 109 14.48 -12.58 -0.45
C ASP A 109 15.18 -11.49 0.39
N ASP A 110 14.68 -10.25 0.30
CA ASP A 110 15.34 -9.09 0.90
C ASP A 110 14.65 -8.61 2.18
N TYR A 111 13.31 -8.52 2.17
CA TYR A 111 12.60 -7.90 3.26
C TYR A 111 12.28 -8.86 4.40
N PHE A 112 11.90 -10.09 4.07
CA PHE A 112 11.52 -11.09 5.06
C PHE A 112 12.12 -12.47 4.76
N PRO A 113 13.44 -12.59 4.66
CA PRO A 113 14.09 -13.87 4.36
C PRO A 113 13.69 -14.94 5.38
N ASN A 114 13.33 -16.13 4.89
CA ASN A 114 12.93 -17.27 5.68
C ASN A 114 11.65 -17.09 6.53
N LYS A 115 10.81 -16.10 6.21
CA LYS A 115 9.51 -15.92 6.86
C LYS A 115 8.39 -16.43 5.98
N LYS A 116 7.30 -16.84 6.61
CA LYS A 116 5.99 -16.96 5.97
C LYS A 116 5.35 -15.58 5.93
N ILE A 117 4.83 -15.19 4.79
CA ILE A 117 4.25 -13.86 4.60
C ILE A 117 2.74 -14.00 4.44
N VAL A 118 1.99 -13.47 5.38
CA VAL A 118 0.54 -13.28 5.25
C VAL A 118 0.34 -11.92 4.60
N PHE A 119 -0.09 -11.91 3.35
CA PHE A 119 -0.05 -10.75 2.48
C PHE A 119 -1.44 -10.26 2.12
N VAL A 120 -1.83 -9.10 2.64
CA VAL A 120 -3.11 -8.44 2.32
C VAL A 120 -2.89 -7.37 1.25
N MET A 121 -3.66 -7.44 0.18
CA MET A 121 -3.60 -6.51 -0.94
C MET A 121 -4.99 -6.27 -1.54
N ASP A 122 -5.12 -5.29 -2.44
CA ASP A 122 -6.35 -5.08 -3.18
C ASP A 122 -6.54 -6.14 -4.28
N HIS A 123 -7.78 -6.28 -4.75
CA HIS A 123 -8.16 -7.28 -5.77
C HIS A 123 -7.98 -6.75 -7.19
N LEU A 124 -6.79 -6.19 -7.51
CA LEU A 124 -6.46 -5.83 -8.89
C LEU A 124 -6.03 -7.05 -9.71
N ASN A 125 -6.28 -6.99 -11.02
CA ASN A 125 -5.88 -8.09 -11.93
C ASN A 125 -4.36 -8.30 -11.98
N THR A 126 -3.58 -7.30 -11.65
CA THR A 126 -2.12 -7.34 -11.56
C THR A 126 -1.62 -8.00 -10.28
N HIS A 127 -2.44 -8.04 -9.21
CA HIS A 127 -2.07 -8.51 -7.89
C HIS A 127 -2.42 -9.99 -7.67
N LYS A 128 -1.87 -10.85 -8.52
CA LYS A 128 -2.05 -12.31 -8.41
C LYS A 128 -0.68 -12.99 -8.33
N LEU A 129 -0.54 -14.01 -7.51
CA LEU A 129 0.72 -14.77 -7.41
C LEU A 129 1.10 -15.44 -8.73
N SER A 130 0.15 -15.64 -9.66
CA SER A 130 0.41 -16.17 -11.00
C SER A 130 1.37 -15.30 -11.83
N VAL A 131 1.54 -14.02 -11.48
CA VAL A 131 2.51 -13.14 -12.17
C VAL A 131 3.96 -13.62 -12.02
N LEU A 132 4.24 -14.40 -10.97
CA LEU A 132 5.56 -15.00 -10.76
C LEU A 132 5.95 -15.93 -11.92
N TYR A 133 4.97 -16.67 -12.46
CA TYR A 133 5.20 -17.59 -13.60
C TYR A 133 5.32 -16.85 -14.95
N ASP A 134 4.90 -15.57 -15.00
CA ASP A 134 5.14 -14.72 -16.18
C ASP A 134 6.57 -14.15 -16.18
N ARG A 135 7.26 -14.14 -15.01
CA ARG A 135 8.54 -13.45 -14.83
C ARG A 135 9.71 -14.39 -14.53
N TYR A 136 9.47 -15.48 -13.82
CA TYR A 136 10.50 -16.40 -13.32
C TYR A 136 10.30 -17.81 -13.83
N GLU A 137 11.39 -18.59 -13.82
CA GLU A 137 11.32 -20.02 -14.09
C GLU A 137 10.40 -20.72 -13.08
N PRO A 138 9.71 -21.81 -13.47
CA PRO A 138 8.66 -22.44 -12.65
C PRO A 138 9.12 -22.83 -11.24
N ALA A 139 10.35 -23.31 -11.08
CA ALA A 139 10.88 -23.66 -9.76
C ALA A 139 11.03 -22.46 -8.83
N GLU A 140 11.51 -21.34 -9.36
CA GLU A 140 11.68 -20.09 -8.63
C GLU A 140 10.34 -19.44 -8.31
N ALA A 141 9.43 -19.38 -9.28
CA ALA A 141 8.06 -18.91 -9.08
C ALA A 141 7.35 -19.67 -7.96
N ALA A 142 7.49 -21.01 -7.96
CA ALA A 142 6.91 -21.86 -6.93
C ALA A 142 7.58 -21.66 -5.56
N ARG A 143 8.89 -21.38 -5.52
CA ARG A 143 9.64 -21.08 -4.28
C ARG A 143 9.08 -19.82 -3.62
N ILE A 144 8.95 -18.74 -4.39
CA ILE A 144 8.42 -17.47 -3.90
C ILE A 144 6.95 -17.64 -3.46
N ALA A 145 6.12 -18.22 -4.32
CA ALA A 145 4.68 -18.36 -4.06
C ALA A 145 4.39 -19.15 -2.77
N ARG A 146 5.18 -20.20 -2.45
CA ARG A 146 4.99 -21.01 -1.25
C ARG A 146 5.20 -20.27 0.07
N GLN A 147 5.90 -19.14 0.07
CA GLN A 147 6.12 -18.33 1.27
C GLN A 147 5.01 -17.28 1.48
N ILE A 148 4.12 -17.08 0.50
CA ILE A 148 3.12 -16.01 0.49
C ILE A 148 1.71 -16.60 0.56
N ALA A 149 1.00 -16.30 1.63
CA ALA A 149 -0.44 -16.53 1.76
C ALA A 149 -1.17 -15.22 1.41
N ALA A 150 -1.78 -15.17 0.22
CA ALA A 150 -2.42 -13.97 -0.29
C ALA A 150 -3.88 -13.86 0.19
N HIS A 151 -4.24 -12.68 0.70
CA HIS A 151 -5.58 -12.29 1.12
C HIS A 151 -5.97 -11.02 0.39
N TYR A 152 -7.23 -10.90 -0.05
CA TYR A 152 -7.66 -9.78 -0.88
C TYR A 152 -8.75 -8.97 -0.21
N THR A 153 -8.60 -7.65 -0.20
CA THR A 153 -9.69 -6.78 0.23
C THR A 153 -10.87 -6.86 -0.74
N PRO A 154 -12.12 -6.76 -0.25
CA PRO A 154 -13.27 -6.79 -1.13
C PRO A 154 -13.31 -5.57 -2.06
N LYS A 155 -13.91 -5.70 -3.24
CA LYS A 155 -14.23 -4.55 -4.08
C LYS A 155 -15.03 -3.52 -3.28
N LEU A 156 -14.72 -2.24 -3.42
CA LEU A 156 -15.28 -1.14 -2.62
C LEU A 156 -14.93 -1.21 -1.12
N GLY A 157 -13.95 -2.02 -0.74
CA GLY A 157 -13.52 -2.21 0.65
C GLY A 157 -12.15 -1.60 0.97
N SER A 158 -11.68 -0.59 0.24
CA SER A 158 -10.36 0.04 0.45
C SER A 158 -10.16 0.55 1.89
N TRP A 159 -11.24 0.93 2.57
CA TRP A 159 -11.20 1.31 3.99
C TRP A 159 -10.77 0.19 4.95
N LEU A 160 -10.83 -1.06 4.51
CA LEU A 160 -10.30 -2.22 5.23
C LEU A 160 -8.78 -2.39 5.02
N HIS A 161 -8.21 -1.67 4.06
CA HIS A 161 -6.82 -1.87 3.69
C HIS A 161 -5.90 -1.05 4.60
N ILE A 162 -5.14 -1.75 5.46
CA ILE A 162 -4.25 -1.09 6.42
C ILE A 162 -3.14 -0.29 5.72
N ALA A 163 -2.63 -0.77 4.59
CA ALA A 163 -1.59 -0.08 3.82
C ALA A 163 -2.10 1.23 3.19
N GLU A 164 -3.41 1.36 2.91
CA GLU A 164 -4.03 2.61 2.45
C GLU A 164 -3.87 3.77 3.45
N ILE A 165 -3.87 3.47 4.74
CA ILE A 165 -3.64 4.47 5.79
C ILE A 165 -2.21 5.00 5.67
N GLU A 166 -1.24 4.12 5.52
CA GLU A 166 0.17 4.50 5.43
C GLU A 166 0.49 5.24 4.14
N ILE A 167 -0.09 4.85 3.01
CA ILE A 167 0.11 5.57 1.75
C ILE A 167 -0.51 6.97 1.77
N LYS A 168 -1.62 7.17 2.48
CA LYS A 168 -2.20 8.50 2.74
C LYS A 168 -1.27 9.36 3.60
N VAL A 169 -0.62 8.76 4.60
CA VAL A 169 0.37 9.46 5.42
C VAL A 169 1.60 9.86 4.58
N LEU A 170 2.12 8.94 3.75
CA LEU A 170 3.19 9.24 2.79
C LEU A 170 2.79 10.39 1.85
N THR A 171 1.61 10.31 1.25
CA THR A 171 1.10 11.33 0.34
C THR A 171 1.04 12.70 1.00
N LYS A 172 0.50 12.78 2.21
CA LYS A 172 0.36 14.04 2.95
C LYS A 172 1.71 14.62 3.38
N HIS A 173 2.62 13.80 3.86
CA HIS A 173 3.86 14.25 4.48
C HIS A 173 5.03 14.39 3.49
N CYS A 174 5.00 13.65 2.40
CA CYS A 174 6.12 13.56 1.46
C CYS A 174 5.74 14.02 0.05
N LEU A 175 4.60 13.57 -0.46
CA LEU A 175 4.22 13.76 -1.86
C LEU A 175 3.32 14.96 -2.12
N ALA A 176 2.88 15.71 -1.09
CA ALA A 176 2.00 16.88 -1.22
C ALA A 176 2.72 18.12 -1.76
N ARG A 177 3.84 17.95 -2.45
CA ARG A 177 4.65 19.01 -3.07
C ARG A 177 5.04 18.64 -4.48
N ARG A 178 5.61 19.58 -5.21
CA ARG A 178 6.24 19.32 -6.51
C ARG A 178 7.48 18.46 -6.32
N ILE A 179 7.59 17.42 -7.12
CA ILE A 179 8.76 16.53 -7.16
C ILE A 179 9.16 16.45 -8.64
N PRO A 180 10.34 16.97 -9.00
CA PRO A 180 10.68 17.20 -10.41
C PRO A 180 11.02 15.94 -11.18
N ASP A 181 11.58 14.92 -10.52
CA ASP A 181 12.12 13.73 -11.16
C ASP A 181 12.10 12.51 -10.22
N ARG A 182 12.47 11.37 -10.79
CA ARG A 182 12.49 10.08 -10.08
C ARG A 182 13.56 10.03 -9.00
N GLU A 183 14.72 10.62 -9.21
CA GLU A 183 15.82 10.61 -8.23
C GLU A 183 15.43 11.39 -6.96
N THR A 184 14.85 12.57 -7.16
CA THR A 184 14.27 13.35 -6.06
C THR A 184 13.15 12.58 -5.36
N MET A 185 12.29 11.87 -6.12
CA MET A 185 11.25 11.02 -5.55
C MET A 185 11.85 9.95 -4.64
N ILE A 186 12.83 9.19 -5.14
CA ILE A 186 13.51 8.14 -4.36
C ILE A 186 14.12 8.74 -3.09
N SER A 187 14.85 9.84 -3.22
CA SER A 187 15.51 10.50 -2.09
C SER A 187 14.52 10.91 -0.99
N VAL A 188 13.43 11.60 -1.34
CA VAL A 188 12.45 12.08 -0.35
C VAL A 188 11.64 10.96 0.27
N VAL A 189 11.32 9.93 -0.51
CA VAL A 189 10.60 8.73 -0.04
C VAL A 189 11.48 7.91 0.91
N THR A 190 12.75 7.71 0.56
CA THR A 190 13.72 6.99 1.42
C THR A 190 13.92 7.73 2.75
N ALA A 191 14.09 9.04 2.72
CA ALA A 191 14.24 9.83 3.95
C ALA A 191 12.98 9.76 4.83
N TRP A 192 11.78 9.78 4.24
CA TRP A 192 10.53 9.60 4.97
C TRP A 192 10.41 8.19 5.57
N GLN A 193 10.70 7.16 4.77
CA GLN A 193 10.69 5.76 5.16
C GLN A 193 11.60 5.49 6.36
N ASN A 194 12.86 5.93 6.29
CA ASN A 194 13.84 5.72 7.34
C ASN A 194 13.37 6.34 8.66
N ARG A 195 12.99 7.61 8.66
CA ARG A 195 12.46 8.30 9.84
C ARG A 195 11.21 7.62 10.42
N ARG A 196 10.34 7.09 9.56
CA ARG A 196 9.12 6.44 9.99
C ARG A 196 9.38 5.05 10.57
N ASN A 197 10.34 4.33 10.02
CA ASN A 197 10.74 3.01 10.49
C ASN A 197 11.55 3.10 11.80
N GLU A 198 12.41 4.10 11.96
CA GLU A 198 13.09 4.39 13.23
C GLU A 198 12.10 4.63 14.38
N ALA A 199 10.99 5.27 14.09
CA ALA A 199 9.93 5.51 15.08
C ALA A 199 9.13 4.25 15.46
N THR A 200 9.31 3.11 14.77
CA THR A 200 8.68 1.79 14.99
C THR A 200 7.18 1.84 15.36
N LYS A 201 6.44 2.76 14.74
CA LYS A 201 5.02 2.95 15.05
C LYS A 201 4.20 1.80 14.49
N SER A 202 3.79 0.89 15.36
CA SER A 202 2.82 -0.15 15.04
C SER A 202 1.42 0.42 14.83
N VAL A 203 0.59 -0.32 14.12
CA VAL A 203 -0.83 0.01 13.92
C VAL A 203 -1.68 -1.04 14.64
N ASP A 204 -2.50 -0.57 15.57
CA ASP A 204 -3.49 -1.40 16.27
C ASP A 204 -4.82 -1.34 15.51
N TRP A 205 -5.22 -2.45 14.90
CA TRP A 205 -6.47 -2.54 14.16
C TRP A 205 -7.61 -2.94 15.09
N ARG A 206 -8.55 -2.01 15.33
CA ARG A 206 -9.63 -2.16 16.33
C ARG A 206 -11.00 -2.57 15.77
N PHE A 207 -11.13 -2.64 14.44
CA PHE A 207 -12.38 -3.03 13.81
C PHE A 207 -12.39 -4.54 13.59
N THR A 208 -13.24 -5.25 14.32
CA THR A 208 -13.30 -6.72 14.34
C THR A 208 -14.44 -7.26 13.48
N THR A 209 -14.41 -8.57 13.18
CA THR A 209 -15.50 -9.26 12.47
C THR A 209 -16.85 -9.11 13.19
N GLU A 210 -16.85 -9.15 14.53
CA GLU A 210 -18.07 -8.94 15.32
C GLU A 210 -18.62 -7.51 15.15
N LYS A 211 -17.74 -6.50 15.22
CA LYS A 211 -18.13 -5.09 14.95
C LYS A 211 -18.65 -4.92 13.54
N ALA A 212 -18.08 -5.62 12.55
CA ALA A 212 -18.55 -5.61 11.18
C ALA A 212 -19.95 -6.18 11.05
N ARG A 213 -20.21 -7.34 11.65
CA ARG A 213 -21.56 -7.97 11.67
C ARG A 213 -22.60 -7.01 12.26
N ASN A 214 -22.27 -6.31 13.32
CA ASN A 214 -23.18 -5.39 13.98
C ASN A 214 -23.42 -4.09 13.18
N LYS A 215 -22.36 -3.48 12.64
CA LYS A 215 -22.45 -2.19 11.95
C LYS A 215 -22.91 -2.31 10.50
N LEU A 216 -22.64 -3.43 9.83
CA LEU A 216 -22.87 -3.65 8.40
C LEU A 216 -23.91 -4.74 8.13
N LYS A 217 -24.90 -4.87 9.02
CA LYS A 217 -25.96 -5.91 8.93
C LYS A 217 -26.64 -5.96 7.55
N SER A 218 -26.84 -4.82 6.91
CA SER A 218 -27.47 -4.71 5.59
C SER A 218 -26.67 -5.33 4.44
N LEU A 219 -25.38 -5.61 4.64
CA LEU A 219 -24.54 -6.23 3.63
C LEU A 219 -24.59 -7.76 3.70
N TYR A 220 -25.02 -8.31 4.83
CA TYR A 220 -25.15 -9.77 4.99
C TYR A 220 -26.43 -10.24 4.28
N PRO A 221 -26.36 -11.26 3.42
CA PRO A 221 -27.56 -11.86 2.83
C PRO A 221 -28.52 -12.32 3.93
N ALA A 222 -29.82 -12.06 3.74
CA ALA A 222 -30.82 -12.67 4.60
C ALA A 222 -30.85 -14.18 4.37
N MET A 223 -30.90 -14.92 5.46
CA MET A 223 -31.16 -16.37 5.43
C MET A 223 -32.65 -16.63 5.20
#